data_e27de6f577707e0c2bd75a5b9142c60d
#
_entry.id   e27de6f577707e0c2bd75a5b9142c60d
#
_cell.length_a   1.000
_cell.length_b   1.000
_cell.length_c   1.000
_cell.angle_alpha   90.00
_cell.angle_beta   90.00
_cell.angle_gamma   90.00
#
_symmetry.space_group_name_H-M   'P 1'
#
loop_
_entity.id
_entity.type
_entity.pdbx_description
1 polymer ?
#
loop_
_entity_poly.entity_id
_entity_poly.type
_entity_poly.pdbx_seq_one_letter_code
_entity_poly.pdbx_strand_id
1 'polypeptide(L)'
;MLENLSIHAAGVFLIIVGAFYVLDFICVLLDLRSGVRKAKAAGVYRSSRKYRRTVEKLQQYFGLLTIITVVDVIIVLGVCLLGIHLPIFPYLTFVGSLIVGLIELKSIFEKTADKDKANIQDAVEDLAKLAKNRDVADFLSGFTQYLQEQQAKGGAQ
;
A
#
# COMPACT_ATOMS: atom_id res chain seq x y z
N MET A 1 -6.64 27.34 -37.85
CA MET A 1 -6.67 27.69 -36.41
C MET A 1 -7.41 26.64 -35.60
N LEU A 2 -8.62 26.22 -35.99
CA LEU A 2 -9.42 25.16 -35.31
C LEU A 2 -8.76 23.78 -35.37
N GLU A 3 -8.05 23.44 -36.44
CA GLU A 3 -7.37 22.18 -36.66
C GLU A 3 -6.18 21.99 -35.69
N ASN A 4 -5.40 23.06 -35.49
CA ASN A 4 -4.30 23.05 -34.51
C ASN A 4 -4.82 22.93 -33.05
N LEU A 5 -5.97 23.53 -32.75
CA LEU A 5 -6.59 23.44 -31.43
C LEU A 5 -7.08 22.03 -31.15
N SER A 6 -7.61 21.31 -32.17
CA SER A 6 -8.06 19.93 -32.03
C SER A 6 -6.88 18.96 -31.84
N ILE A 7 -5.75 19.16 -32.51
CA ILE A 7 -4.53 18.35 -32.36
C ILE A 7 -3.93 18.55 -30.99
N HIS A 8 -3.86 19.81 -30.51
CA HIS A 8 -3.39 20.07 -29.14
C HIS A 8 -4.27 19.43 -28.07
N ALA A 9 -5.59 19.53 -28.21
CA ALA A 9 -6.54 18.92 -27.27
C ALA A 9 -6.40 17.38 -27.25
N ALA A 10 -6.27 16.75 -28.41
CA ALA A 10 -6.02 15.31 -28.51
C ALA A 10 -4.67 14.91 -27.88
N GLY A 11 -3.63 15.72 -28.09
CA GLY A 11 -2.32 15.49 -27.47
C GLY A 11 -2.38 15.56 -25.93
N VAL A 12 -3.06 16.57 -25.39
CA VAL A 12 -3.26 16.72 -23.94
C VAL A 12 -4.06 15.54 -23.38
N PHE A 13 -5.13 15.12 -24.05
CA PHE A 13 -5.91 13.94 -23.65
C PHE A 13 -5.04 12.69 -23.55
N LEU A 14 -4.22 12.41 -24.56
CA LEU A 14 -3.32 11.23 -24.56
C LEU A 14 -2.26 11.31 -23.47
N ILE A 15 -1.69 12.48 -23.20
CA ILE A 15 -0.74 12.69 -22.11
C ILE A 15 -1.39 12.41 -20.76
N ILE A 16 -2.61 12.89 -20.52
CA ILE A 16 -3.34 12.65 -19.27
C ILE A 16 -3.66 11.16 -19.11
N VAL A 17 -4.15 10.50 -20.15
CA VAL A 17 -4.38 9.04 -20.13
C VAL A 17 -3.08 8.31 -19.81
N GLY A 18 -1.99 8.63 -20.50
CA GLY A 18 -0.67 8.03 -20.25
C GLY A 18 -0.21 8.24 -18.81
N ALA A 19 -0.45 9.41 -18.23
CA ALA A 19 -0.10 9.70 -16.84
C ALA A 19 -0.86 8.79 -15.85
N PHE A 20 -2.15 8.52 -16.09
CA PHE A 20 -2.93 7.59 -15.25
C PHE A 20 -2.41 6.15 -15.34
N TYR A 21 -2.07 5.67 -16.53
CA TYR A 21 -1.46 4.34 -16.69
C TYR A 21 -0.11 4.22 -15.97
N VAL A 22 0.72 5.25 -16.05
CA VAL A 22 2.01 5.29 -15.32
C VAL A 22 1.78 5.33 -13.82
N LEU A 23 0.81 6.09 -13.32
CA LEU A 23 0.45 6.15 -11.91
C LEU A 23 0.05 4.78 -11.39
N ASP A 24 -0.88 4.10 -12.07
CA ASP A 24 -1.35 2.77 -11.68
C ASP A 24 -0.23 1.73 -11.72
N PHE A 25 0.64 1.80 -12.72
CA PHE A 25 1.84 0.95 -12.78
C PHE A 25 2.74 1.14 -11.56
N ILE A 26 3.00 2.40 -11.18
CA ILE A 26 3.80 2.72 -9.98
C ILE A 26 3.12 2.18 -8.71
N CYS A 27 1.79 2.33 -8.56
CA CYS A 27 1.04 1.81 -7.41
C CYS A 27 1.20 0.29 -7.28
N VAL A 28 1.06 -0.47 -8.37
CA VAL A 28 1.25 -1.93 -8.38
C VAL A 28 2.70 -2.31 -8.05
N LEU A 29 3.70 -1.56 -8.53
CA LEU A 29 5.10 -1.81 -8.19
C LEU A 29 5.38 -1.53 -6.70
N LEU A 30 4.79 -0.50 -6.12
CA LEU A 30 4.92 -0.20 -4.69
C LEU A 30 4.28 -1.28 -3.83
N ASP A 31 3.11 -1.82 -4.23
CA ASP A 31 2.49 -2.97 -3.57
C ASP A 31 3.38 -4.21 -3.64
N LEU A 32 3.96 -4.52 -4.81
CA LEU A 32 4.92 -5.61 -4.97
C LEU A 32 6.14 -5.42 -4.06
N ARG A 33 6.71 -4.21 -4.02
CA ARG A 33 7.86 -3.89 -3.18
C ARG A 33 7.53 -4.07 -1.69
N SER A 34 6.36 -3.62 -1.24
CA SER A 34 5.89 -3.80 0.15
C SER A 34 5.77 -5.29 0.50
N GLY A 35 5.18 -6.09 -0.39
CA GLY A 35 5.06 -7.55 -0.22
C GLY A 35 6.40 -8.30 -0.21
N VAL A 36 7.38 -7.84 -1.02
CA VAL A 36 8.74 -8.40 -1.02
C VAL A 36 9.47 -8.08 0.29
N ARG A 37 9.33 -6.86 0.82
CA ARG A 37 9.92 -6.45 2.11
C ARG A 37 9.36 -7.30 3.25
N LYS A 38 8.03 -7.53 3.29
CA LYS A 38 7.37 -8.40 4.27
C LYS A 38 7.90 -9.84 4.20
N ALA A 39 8.04 -10.42 3.01
CA ALA A 39 8.56 -11.77 2.83
C ALA A 39 10.02 -11.93 3.27
N LYS A 40 10.87 -10.91 3.02
CA LYS A 40 12.26 -10.90 3.49
C LYS A 40 12.34 -10.83 5.01
N ALA A 41 11.52 -10.00 5.66
CA ALA A 41 11.50 -9.88 7.12
C ALA A 41 11.04 -11.17 7.81
N ALA A 42 10.14 -11.94 7.16
CA ALA A 42 9.65 -13.21 7.65
C ALA A 42 10.55 -14.42 7.31
N GLY A 43 11.75 -14.23 6.71
CA GLY A 43 12.66 -15.31 6.33
C GLY A 43 12.09 -16.29 5.27
N VAL A 44 10.97 -15.95 4.64
CA VAL A 44 10.28 -16.82 3.68
C VAL A 44 10.95 -16.75 2.33
N TYR A 45 11.30 -17.93 1.78
CA TYR A 45 11.93 -18.05 0.46
C TYR A 45 11.05 -17.45 -0.65
N ARG A 46 11.67 -16.75 -1.58
CA ARG A 46 11.04 -16.01 -2.67
C ARG A 46 10.40 -16.98 -3.67
N SER A 47 9.09 -17.16 -3.66
CA SER A 47 8.43 -18.02 -4.63
C SER A 47 8.04 -17.23 -5.88
N SER A 48 8.34 -17.76 -7.08
CA SER A 48 7.94 -17.23 -8.39
C SER A 48 6.42 -17.01 -8.51
N ARG A 49 5.64 -17.73 -7.72
CA ARG A 49 4.18 -17.63 -7.62
C ARG A 49 3.67 -16.23 -7.25
N LYS A 50 4.44 -15.48 -6.42
CA LYS A 50 4.08 -14.10 -6.01
C LYS A 50 4.24 -13.10 -7.16
N TYR A 51 5.27 -13.27 -8.00
CA TYR A 51 5.46 -12.44 -9.19
C TYR A 51 4.36 -12.66 -10.21
N ARG A 52 3.98 -13.93 -10.44
CA ARG A 52 2.89 -14.27 -11.33
C ARG A 52 1.58 -13.58 -10.95
N ARG A 53 1.23 -13.55 -9.66
CA ARG A 53 0.05 -12.83 -9.17
C ARG A 53 0.11 -11.32 -9.44
N THR A 54 1.27 -10.71 -9.36
CA THR A 54 1.43 -9.28 -9.67
C THR A 54 1.24 -9.03 -11.16
N VAL A 55 1.77 -9.90 -12.02
CA VAL A 55 1.57 -9.80 -13.47
C VAL A 55 0.09 -10.00 -13.83
N GLU A 56 -0.58 -10.97 -13.21
CA GLU A 56 -2.02 -11.21 -13.40
C GLU A 56 -2.85 -9.99 -12.98
N LYS A 57 -2.57 -9.38 -11.82
CA LYS A 57 -3.20 -8.11 -11.39
C LYS A 57 -2.97 -6.99 -12.41
N LEU A 58 -1.73 -6.80 -12.84
CA LEU A 58 -1.37 -5.78 -13.80
C LEU A 58 -2.18 -5.94 -15.09
N GLN A 59 -2.24 -7.15 -15.61
CA GLN A 59 -3.00 -7.47 -16.81
C GLN A 59 -4.50 -7.18 -16.65
N GLN A 60 -5.09 -7.50 -15.49
CA GLN A 60 -6.49 -7.21 -15.21
C GLN A 60 -6.77 -5.72 -15.12
N TYR A 61 -5.95 -4.96 -14.39
CA TYR A 61 -6.11 -3.51 -14.23
C TYR A 61 -5.93 -2.77 -15.55
N PHE A 62 -4.87 -3.08 -16.28
CA PHE A 62 -4.63 -2.45 -17.57
C PHE A 62 -5.68 -2.85 -18.61
N GLY A 63 -6.15 -4.09 -18.59
CA GLY A 63 -7.26 -4.53 -19.45
C GLY A 63 -8.54 -3.74 -19.18
N LEU A 64 -8.92 -3.59 -17.91
CA LEU A 64 -10.09 -2.81 -17.51
C LEU A 64 -9.94 -1.34 -17.90
N LEU A 65 -8.79 -0.71 -17.57
CA LEU A 65 -8.52 0.68 -17.91
C LEU A 65 -8.55 0.91 -19.42
N THR A 66 -8.05 -0.04 -20.21
CA THR A 66 -8.11 0.08 -21.69
C THR A 66 -9.54 0.11 -22.18
N ILE A 67 -10.43 -0.74 -21.68
CA ILE A 67 -11.85 -0.72 -22.03
C ILE A 67 -12.48 0.64 -21.67
N ILE A 68 -12.23 1.12 -20.45
CA ILE A 68 -12.75 2.41 -19.97
C ILE A 68 -12.20 3.57 -20.81
N THR A 69 -10.92 3.53 -21.17
CA THR A 69 -10.30 4.56 -22.03
C THR A 69 -10.94 4.60 -23.42
N VAL A 70 -11.27 3.42 -23.99
CA VAL A 70 -11.99 3.36 -25.28
C VAL A 70 -13.37 4.03 -25.16
N VAL A 71 -14.08 3.82 -24.05
CA VAL A 71 -15.36 4.49 -23.79
C VAL A 71 -15.17 6.02 -23.69
N ASP A 72 -14.13 6.50 -22.98
CA ASP A 72 -13.82 7.94 -22.92
C ASP A 72 -13.53 8.52 -24.31
N VAL A 73 -12.80 7.80 -25.17
CA VAL A 73 -12.57 8.22 -26.56
C VAL A 73 -13.89 8.35 -27.33
N ILE A 74 -14.80 7.38 -27.17
CA ILE A 74 -16.13 7.45 -27.82
C ILE A 74 -16.92 8.66 -27.32
N ILE A 75 -16.89 8.95 -26.02
CA ILE A 75 -17.54 10.11 -25.43
C ILE A 75 -16.95 11.40 -26.01
N VAL A 76 -15.64 11.52 -26.08
CA VAL A 76 -14.95 12.69 -26.65
C VAL A 76 -15.32 12.88 -28.11
N LEU A 77 -15.37 11.82 -28.91
CA LEU A 77 -15.83 11.87 -30.29
C LEU A 77 -17.29 12.35 -30.39
N GLY A 78 -18.18 11.85 -29.54
CA GLY A 78 -19.58 12.27 -29.48
C GLY A 78 -19.72 13.76 -29.13
N VAL A 79 -18.97 14.24 -28.13
CA VAL A 79 -18.91 15.65 -27.73
C VAL A 79 -18.48 16.55 -28.92
N CYS A 80 -17.43 16.13 -29.63
CA CYS A 80 -16.93 16.85 -30.79
C CYS A 80 -17.95 16.89 -31.95
N LEU A 81 -18.63 15.77 -32.23
CA LEU A 81 -19.61 15.66 -33.32
C LEU A 81 -20.88 16.46 -33.03
N LEU A 82 -21.32 16.49 -31.76
CA LEU A 82 -22.54 17.22 -31.35
C LEU A 82 -22.29 18.70 -31.07
N GLY A 83 -21.03 19.16 -31.11
CA GLY A 83 -20.67 20.55 -30.81
C GLY A 83 -20.92 20.96 -29.37
N ILE A 84 -20.90 20.00 -28.44
CA ILE A 84 -21.11 20.26 -27.01
C ILE A 84 -19.84 20.85 -26.41
N HIS A 85 -19.96 21.94 -25.65
CA HIS A 85 -18.85 22.62 -24.99
C HIS A 85 -18.49 21.95 -23.64
N LEU A 86 -18.00 20.69 -23.68
CA LEU A 86 -17.45 20.02 -22.51
C LEU A 86 -15.91 19.98 -22.61
N PRO A 87 -15.19 20.11 -21.48
CA PRO A 87 -13.75 19.96 -21.50
C PRO A 87 -13.37 18.53 -21.90
N ILE A 88 -12.39 18.41 -22.81
CA ILE A 88 -11.87 17.13 -23.31
C ILE A 88 -10.99 16.54 -22.21
N PHE A 89 -11.56 15.65 -21.42
CA PHE A 89 -10.88 15.01 -20.30
C PHE A 89 -11.32 13.53 -20.18
N PRO A 90 -10.44 12.58 -19.88
CA PRO A 90 -10.76 11.16 -19.73
C PRO A 90 -11.41 10.88 -18.35
N TYR A 91 -12.68 11.24 -18.19
CA TYR A 91 -13.38 11.19 -16.90
C TYR A 91 -13.48 9.78 -16.33
N LEU A 92 -13.84 8.79 -17.14
CA LEU A 92 -14.00 7.41 -16.68
C LEU A 92 -12.65 6.76 -16.40
N THR A 93 -11.64 7.03 -17.22
CA THR A 93 -10.26 6.57 -16.98
C THR A 93 -9.72 7.15 -15.68
N PHE A 94 -9.99 8.42 -15.37
CA PHE A 94 -9.61 9.05 -14.10
C PHE A 94 -10.26 8.33 -12.90
N VAL A 95 -11.56 8.09 -12.94
CA VAL A 95 -12.27 7.38 -11.86
C VAL A 95 -11.75 5.95 -11.72
N GLY A 96 -11.54 5.25 -12.84
CA GLY A 96 -10.98 3.89 -12.85
C GLY A 96 -9.59 3.83 -12.22
N SER A 97 -8.70 4.75 -12.59
CA SER A 97 -7.36 4.88 -12.01
C SER A 97 -7.40 5.20 -10.51
N LEU A 98 -8.29 6.09 -10.06
CA LEU A 98 -8.48 6.34 -8.62
C LEU A 98 -8.89 5.08 -7.87
N ILE A 99 -9.80 4.28 -8.41
CA ILE A 99 -10.23 3.02 -7.77
C ILE A 99 -9.07 2.04 -7.66
N VAL A 100 -8.29 1.85 -8.72
CA VAL A 100 -7.09 1.00 -8.71
C VAL A 100 -6.09 1.50 -7.67
N GLY A 101 -5.81 2.80 -7.65
CA GLY A 101 -4.91 3.42 -6.68
C GLY A 101 -5.37 3.20 -5.24
N LEU A 102 -6.66 3.35 -4.92
CA LEU A 102 -7.21 3.11 -3.59
C LEU A 102 -7.12 1.64 -3.17
N ILE A 103 -7.34 0.70 -4.09
CA ILE A 103 -7.20 -0.75 -3.82
C ILE A 103 -5.74 -1.07 -3.45
N GLU A 104 -4.77 -0.56 -4.22
CA GLU A 104 -3.35 -0.82 -3.96
C GLU A 104 -2.86 -0.11 -2.70
N LEU A 105 -3.31 1.11 -2.42
CA LEU A 105 -3.05 1.80 -1.16
C LEU A 105 -3.56 1.00 0.04
N LYS A 106 -4.81 0.54 0.00
CA LYS A 106 -5.37 -0.32 1.05
C LYS A 106 -4.52 -1.57 1.27
N SER A 107 -4.10 -2.25 0.19
CA SER A 107 -3.22 -3.43 0.25
C SER A 107 -1.88 -3.12 0.93
N ILE A 108 -1.28 -1.95 0.67
CA ILE A 108 -0.04 -1.52 1.30
C ILE A 108 -0.24 -1.27 2.80
N PHE A 109 -1.32 -0.58 3.18
CA PHE A 109 -1.63 -0.28 4.59
C PHE A 109 -1.91 -1.55 5.39
N GLU A 110 -2.68 -2.50 4.86
CA GLU A 110 -2.93 -3.79 5.51
C GLU A 110 -1.63 -4.56 5.76
N LYS A 111 -0.72 -4.58 4.79
CA LYS A 111 0.59 -5.23 4.94
C LYS A 111 1.47 -4.56 5.99
N THR A 112 1.36 -3.25 6.16
CA THR A 112 2.09 -2.49 7.17
C THR A 112 1.52 -2.76 8.57
N ALA A 113 0.19 -2.70 8.73
CA ALA A 113 -0.49 -2.98 9.98
C ALA A 113 -0.25 -4.42 10.48
N ASP A 114 -0.23 -5.42 9.58
CA ASP A 114 0.12 -6.79 9.92
C ASP A 114 1.56 -6.92 10.44
N LYS A 115 2.49 -6.11 9.94
CA LYS A 115 3.87 -6.09 10.41
C LYS A 115 3.96 -5.60 11.86
N ASP A 116 3.24 -4.53 12.17
CA ASP A 116 3.24 -3.97 13.52
C ASP A 116 2.60 -4.94 14.51
N LYS A 117 1.52 -5.64 14.13
CA LYS A 117 0.93 -6.71 14.94
C LYS A 117 1.89 -7.87 15.18
N ALA A 118 2.60 -8.34 14.14
CA ALA A 118 3.57 -9.42 14.27
C ALA A 118 4.73 -9.02 15.21
N ASN A 119 5.26 -7.80 15.05
CA ASN A 119 6.33 -7.30 15.93
C ASN A 119 5.88 -7.20 17.39
N ILE A 120 4.62 -6.79 17.65
CA ILE A 120 4.06 -6.75 19.01
C ILE A 120 3.88 -8.17 19.56
N GLN A 121 3.41 -9.12 18.77
CA GLN A 121 3.26 -10.51 19.19
C GLN A 121 4.62 -11.15 19.54
N ASP A 122 5.63 -10.94 18.71
CA ASP A 122 6.99 -11.42 18.95
C ASP A 122 7.57 -10.81 20.25
N ALA A 123 7.38 -9.51 20.47
CA ALA A 123 7.81 -8.83 21.68
C ALA A 123 7.08 -9.34 22.93
N VAL A 124 5.78 -9.61 22.85
CA VAL A 124 4.98 -10.18 23.95
C VAL A 124 5.44 -11.62 24.24
N GLU A 125 5.70 -12.42 23.21
CA GLU A 125 6.20 -13.78 23.36
C GLU A 125 7.59 -13.80 24.01
N ASP A 126 8.48 -12.90 23.60
CA ASP A 126 9.81 -12.75 24.20
C ASP A 126 9.73 -12.29 25.66
N LEU A 127 8.85 -11.35 25.99
CA LEU A 127 8.56 -10.95 27.37
C LEU A 127 8.00 -12.13 28.20
N ALA A 128 7.09 -12.93 27.61
CA ALA A 128 6.54 -14.10 28.27
C ALA A 128 7.61 -15.17 28.52
N LYS A 129 8.55 -15.37 27.59
CA LYS A 129 9.71 -16.27 27.77
C LYS A 129 10.63 -15.77 28.89
N LEU A 130 10.92 -14.45 28.90
CA LEU A 130 11.71 -13.84 29.98
C LEU A 130 11.03 -13.98 31.36
N ALA A 131 9.72 -13.72 31.42
CA ALA A 131 8.95 -13.85 32.65
C ALA A 131 8.85 -15.32 33.16
N LYS A 132 8.93 -16.29 32.23
CA LYS A 132 8.96 -17.74 32.58
C LYS A 132 10.33 -18.24 32.97
N ASN A 133 11.39 -17.47 32.75
CA ASN A 133 12.74 -17.83 33.10
C ASN A 133 12.90 -17.65 34.60
N ARG A 134 13.18 -18.76 35.33
CA ARG A 134 13.30 -18.83 36.81
C ARG A 134 14.31 -17.80 37.34
N ASP A 135 15.38 -17.57 36.60
CA ASP A 135 16.44 -16.63 36.98
C ASP A 135 15.94 -15.16 37.08
N VAL A 136 14.96 -14.77 36.24
CA VAL A 136 14.35 -13.41 36.31
C VAL A 136 13.38 -13.30 37.48
N ALA A 137 12.64 -14.36 37.80
CA ALA A 137 11.76 -14.39 38.96
C ALA A 137 12.58 -14.35 40.26
N ASP A 138 13.70 -15.08 40.34
CA ASP A 138 14.61 -15.08 41.48
C ASP A 138 15.31 -13.71 41.61
N PHE A 139 15.72 -13.08 40.51
CA PHE A 139 16.29 -11.73 40.54
C PHE A 139 15.26 -10.68 41.03
N LEU A 140 14.02 -10.72 40.54
CA LEU A 140 12.98 -9.80 40.98
C LEU A 140 12.60 -10.00 42.43
N SER A 141 12.58 -11.24 42.92
CA SER A 141 12.35 -11.54 44.36
C SER A 141 13.47 -11.02 45.24
N GLY A 142 14.74 -11.21 44.84
CA GLY A 142 15.91 -10.67 45.52
C GLY A 142 15.95 -9.15 45.55
N PHE A 143 15.56 -8.52 44.43
CA PHE A 143 15.50 -7.06 44.32
C PHE A 143 14.38 -6.46 45.19
N THR A 144 13.21 -7.08 45.23
CA THR A 144 12.10 -6.64 46.11
C THR A 144 12.46 -6.81 47.59
N GLN A 145 13.17 -7.89 47.96
CA GLN A 145 13.64 -8.09 49.32
C GLN A 145 14.70 -7.03 49.73
N TYR A 146 15.63 -6.71 48.83
CA TYR A 146 16.59 -5.63 49.02
C TYR A 146 15.94 -4.26 49.26
N LEU A 147 14.91 -3.93 48.47
CA LEU A 147 14.16 -2.68 48.63
C LEU A 147 13.40 -2.63 49.96
N GLN A 148 12.81 -3.73 50.41
CA GLN A 148 12.15 -3.83 51.71
C GLN A 148 13.13 -3.65 52.90
N GLU A 149 14.33 -4.25 52.80
CA GLU A 149 15.37 -4.04 53.82
C GLU A 149 15.87 -2.59 53.90
N GLN A 150 15.99 -1.94 52.73
CA GLN A 150 16.35 -0.50 52.67
C GLN A 150 15.27 0.40 53.27
N GLN A 151 14.00 0.11 53.05
CA GLN A 151 12.89 0.84 53.67
C GLN A 151 12.81 0.64 55.17
N ALA A 152 13.10 -0.58 55.64
CA ALA A 152 13.15 -0.88 57.09
C ALA A 152 14.29 -0.16 57.81
N LYS A 153 15.44 0.02 57.14
CA LYS A 153 16.60 0.75 57.68
C LYS A 153 16.44 2.28 57.61
N GLY A 154 15.68 2.81 56.63
CA GLY A 154 15.42 4.24 56.48
C GLY A 154 14.31 4.80 57.37
N GLY A 155 13.49 3.95 57.98
CA GLY A 155 12.41 4.33 58.88
C GLY A 155 12.80 4.36 60.37
N ALA A 156 14.09 4.16 60.70
CA ALA A 156 14.63 4.10 62.08
C ALA A 156 15.54 5.30 62.42
N GLN A 157 15.36 6.46 61.75
CA GLN A 157 16.00 7.73 62.12
C GLN A 157 14.96 8.75 62.48
#